data_f1e9c63a8b2802d1e6273980169e5681
#
_entry.id   f1e9c63a8b2802d1e6273980169e5681
#
_cell.length_a   1.000
_cell.length_b   1.000
_cell.length_c   1.000
_cell.angle_alpha   90.00
_cell.angle_beta   90.00
_cell.angle_gamma   90.00
#
_symmetry.space_group_name_H-M   'P 1'
#
loop_
_entity.id
_entity.type
_entity.pdbx_description
1 polymer ?
#
loop_
_entity_poly.entity_id
_entity_poly.type
_entity_poly.pdbx_seq_one_letter_code
_entity_poly.pdbx_strand_id
1 'polypeptide(L)'
;MKRKTAAIVAGCAAAAGIAAFAIAPGKASAGEKAPFYGRYFAHRGLHTSDGSAPENSLTAFRMAANVGYGVELDVHITADDQIVVFHDDDLERMTGVSGRIEDFTLEQLRELRLAGTGEQIPLLTEVLDVIRGAGPIILEFKTCQRRKALCEKTCAILKDYPGDVCIESFDPRILRWFRKHEPGYLRGQLACPPWEYGEGASRPLAFLMGNCLVNFLGRPQFIAYKIGHKPLTVRAAEAMGAMKVCWTSTSHHDKKDNDAVIFEHYRPELYL
;
A
#
# COMPACT_ATOMS: atom_id res chain seq x y z
N MET A 1 -48.51 -13.68 -11.40
CA MET A 1 -47.44 -12.80 -11.95
C MET A 1 -46.91 -11.80 -10.91
N LYS A 2 -47.71 -10.95 -10.28
CA LYS A 2 -47.24 -9.87 -9.35
C LYS A 2 -46.38 -10.36 -8.16
N ARG A 3 -46.69 -11.51 -7.53
CA ARG A 3 -45.90 -12.03 -6.37
C ARG A 3 -44.49 -12.50 -6.79
N LYS A 4 -44.33 -13.13 -7.97
CA LYS A 4 -43.01 -13.57 -8.47
C LYS A 4 -42.13 -12.37 -8.81
N THR A 5 -42.70 -11.33 -9.44
CA THR A 5 -41.99 -10.09 -9.76
C THR A 5 -41.54 -9.37 -8.47
N ALA A 6 -42.39 -9.26 -7.45
CA ALA A 6 -42.04 -8.66 -6.16
C ALA A 6 -40.93 -9.43 -5.45
N ALA A 7 -40.93 -10.77 -5.47
CA ALA A 7 -39.87 -11.58 -4.88
C ALA A 7 -38.52 -11.40 -5.64
N ILE A 8 -38.52 -11.31 -6.95
CA ILE A 8 -37.32 -11.05 -7.74
C ILE A 8 -36.77 -9.66 -7.44
N VAL A 9 -37.59 -8.62 -7.40
CA VAL A 9 -37.17 -7.24 -7.08
C VAL A 9 -36.59 -7.17 -5.66
N ALA A 10 -37.22 -7.82 -4.67
CA ALA A 10 -36.71 -7.88 -3.31
C ALA A 10 -35.34 -8.61 -3.23
N GLY A 11 -35.19 -9.71 -3.96
CA GLY A 11 -33.94 -10.45 -4.06
C GLY A 11 -32.80 -9.63 -4.68
N CYS A 12 -33.10 -8.91 -5.77
CA CYS A 12 -32.11 -8.02 -6.42
C CYS A 12 -31.72 -6.84 -5.49
N ALA A 13 -32.67 -6.26 -4.76
CA ALA A 13 -32.41 -5.18 -3.81
C ALA A 13 -31.54 -5.67 -2.64
N ALA A 14 -31.81 -6.86 -2.12
CA ALA A 14 -30.99 -7.46 -1.06
C ALA A 14 -29.55 -7.76 -1.53
N ALA A 15 -29.40 -8.33 -2.74
CA ALA A 15 -28.08 -8.59 -3.32
C ALA A 15 -27.29 -7.30 -3.55
N ALA A 16 -27.94 -6.24 -4.06
CA ALA A 16 -27.33 -4.92 -4.22
C ALA A 16 -26.90 -4.31 -2.87
N GLY A 17 -27.72 -4.45 -1.83
CA GLY A 17 -27.39 -4.00 -0.48
C GLY A 17 -26.16 -4.73 0.11
N ILE A 18 -26.09 -6.05 -0.08
CA ILE A 18 -24.94 -6.86 0.37
C ILE A 18 -23.67 -6.44 -0.39
N ALA A 19 -23.77 -6.26 -1.72
CA ALA A 19 -22.63 -5.81 -2.53
C ALA A 19 -22.16 -4.41 -2.10
N ALA A 20 -23.08 -3.46 -1.92
CA ALA A 20 -22.77 -2.12 -1.44
C ALA A 20 -22.11 -2.15 -0.07
N PHE A 21 -22.60 -2.98 0.87
CA PHE A 21 -21.97 -3.17 2.17
C PHE A 21 -20.56 -3.74 2.04
N ALA A 22 -20.35 -4.73 1.16
CA ALA A 22 -19.06 -5.39 0.97
C ALA A 22 -17.96 -4.42 0.52
N ILE A 23 -18.29 -3.52 -0.44
CA ILE A 23 -17.33 -2.58 -1.04
C ILE A 23 -17.22 -1.23 -0.32
N ALA A 24 -18.17 -0.91 0.60
CA ALA A 24 -18.26 0.41 1.21
C ALA A 24 -16.94 0.83 1.88
N PRO A 25 -16.41 2.02 1.57
CA PRO A 25 -15.22 2.55 2.20
C PRO A 25 -15.47 3.00 3.65
N GLY A 26 -14.39 3.28 4.37
CA GLY A 26 -14.42 4.03 5.60
C GLY A 26 -14.66 5.52 5.35
N LYS A 27 -15.11 6.23 6.38
CA LYS A 27 -15.23 7.68 6.32
C LYS A 27 -13.88 8.31 6.69
N ALA A 28 -13.53 9.39 6.00
CA ALA A 28 -12.44 10.29 6.37
C ALA A 28 -12.83 11.71 5.97
N SER A 29 -12.48 12.68 6.80
CA SER A 29 -12.66 14.10 6.55
C SER A 29 -11.72 14.58 5.42
N ALA A 30 -12.00 15.75 4.87
CA ALA A 30 -11.11 16.39 3.92
C ALA A 30 -9.73 16.69 4.55
N GLY A 31 -9.70 17.08 5.83
CA GLY A 31 -8.46 17.35 6.56
C GLY A 31 -7.57 16.12 6.70
N GLU A 32 -8.15 14.95 7.01
CA GLU A 32 -7.38 13.69 7.09
C GLU A 32 -6.80 13.26 5.75
N LYS A 33 -7.50 13.56 4.65
CA LYS A 33 -7.04 13.23 3.28
C LYS A 33 -6.06 14.25 2.70
N ALA A 34 -6.09 15.50 3.17
CA ALA A 34 -5.34 16.62 2.59
C ALA A 34 -3.84 16.38 2.43
N PRO A 35 -3.11 15.74 3.36
CA PRO A 35 -1.68 15.49 3.19
C PRO A 35 -1.36 14.60 1.98
N PHE A 36 -2.30 13.74 1.60
CA PHE A 36 -2.11 12.72 0.54
C PHE A 36 -2.78 13.13 -0.78
N TYR A 37 -3.81 13.97 -0.71
CA TYR A 37 -4.59 14.38 -1.88
C TYR A 37 -3.76 15.29 -2.80
N GLY A 38 -3.81 15.00 -4.09
CA GLY A 38 -3.07 15.77 -5.07
C GLY A 38 -1.57 15.43 -5.16
N ARG A 39 -1.07 14.49 -4.37
CA ARG A 39 0.37 14.18 -4.26
C ARG A 39 0.84 13.09 -5.22
N TYR A 40 2.15 13.12 -5.46
CA TYR A 40 2.91 12.07 -6.12
C TYR A 40 3.79 11.38 -5.07
N PHE A 41 3.77 10.04 -5.11
CA PHE A 41 4.54 9.18 -4.22
C PHE A 41 5.55 8.38 -5.03
N ALA A 42 6.83 8.56 -4.74
CA ALA A 42 7.88 7.78 -5.37
C ALA A 42 7.79 6.32 -4.88
N HIS A 43 7.47 5.41 -5.79
CA HIS A 43 7.33 3.97 -5.54
C HIS A 43 8.65 3.40 -5.05
N ARG A 44 8.70 2.88 -3.81
CA ARG A 44 9.92 2.38 -3.15
C ARG A 44 11.05 3.41 -3.11
N GLY A 45 10.70 4.71 -2.94
CA GLY A 45 11.62 5.82 -3.08
C GLY A 45 11.89 6.23 -4.53
N LEU A 46 12.69 7.27 -4.73
CA LEU A 46 13.05 7.75 -6.08
C LEU A 46 14.24 6.97 -6.64
N HIS A 47 14.05 5.65 -6.77
CA HIS A 47 15.07 4.72 -7.30
C HIS A 47 15.40 4.99 -8.76
N THR A 48 16.56 4.51 -9.23
CA THR A 48 17.09 4.79 -10.56
C THR A 48 17.19 3.53 -11.42
N SER A 49 16.95 3.67 -12.72
CA SER A 49 17.02 2.54 -13.66
C SER A 49 18.46 2.06 -13.93
N ASP A 50 19.47 2.88 -13.63
CA ASP A 50 20.89 2.48 -13.72
C ASP A 50 21.37 1.72 -12.48
N GLY A 51 20.50 1.53 -11.49
CA GLY A 51 20.79 0.81 -10.26
C GLY A 51 21.63 1.57 -9.23
N SER A 52 22.03 2.83 -9.49
CA SER A 52 22.83 3.63 -8.55
C SER A 52 22.10 3.95 -7.24
N ALA A 53 20.77 4.02 -7.29
CA ALA A 53 19.90 4.12 -6.13
C ALA A 53 18.85 2.99 -6.19
N PRO A 54 19.09 1.84 -5.56
CA PRO A 54 18.14 0.73 -5.57
C PRO A 54 16.80 1.08 -4.94
N GLU A 55 15.75 0.37 -5.33
CA GLU A 55 14.44 0.46 -4.67
C GLU A 55 14.57 0.18 -3.16
N ASN A 56 13.75 0.85 -2.35
CA ASN A 56 13.73 0.73 -0.88
C ASN A 56 15.09 0.99 -0.20
N SER A 57 16.02 1.71 -0.85
CA SER A 57 17.30 2.11 -0.27
C SER A 57 17.24 3.48 0.40
N LEU A 58 18.14 3.75 1.35
CA LEU A 58 18.25 5.07 1.98
C LEU A 58 18.58 6.17 0.96
N THR A 59 19.35 5.85 -0.07
CA THR A 59 19.66 6.79 -1.16
C THR A 59 18.40 7.13 -1.95
N ALA A 60 17.56 6.16 -2.32
CA ALA A 60 16.31 6.41 -3.05
C ALA A 60 15.33 7.27 -2.23
N PHE A 61 15.20 7.04 -0.93
CA PHE A 61 14.37 7.86 -0.05
C PHE A 61 14.92 9.28 0.13
N ARG A 62 16.23 9.44 0.28
CA ARG A 62 16.86 10.77 0.34
C ARG A 62 16.63 11.56 -0.94
N MET A 63 16.73 10.92 -2.11
CA MET A 63 16.44 11.56 -3.38
C MET A 63 14.98 12.03 -3.47
N ALA A 64 14.02 11.23 -3.02
CA ALA A 64 12.61 11.61 -3.00
C ALA A 64 12.35 12.78 -2.04
N ALA A 65 12.91 12.73 -0.83
CA ALA A 65 12.78 13.77 0.19
C ALA A 65 13.36 15.12 -0.27
N ASN A 66 14.53 15.11 -0.94
CA ASN A 66 15.17 16.32 -1.46
C ASN A 66 14.33 17.05 -2.52
N VAL A 67 13.50 16.32 -3.26
CA VAL A 67 12.57 16.90 -4.25
C VAL A 67 11.26 17.32 -3.61
N GLY A 68 10.87 16.75 -2.44
CA GLY A 68 9.60 16.98 -1.78
C GLY A 68 8.47 16.07 -2.27
N TYR A 69 8.80 14.94 -2.90
CA TYR A 69 7.81 13.91 -3.19
C TYR A 69 7.35 13.21 -1.90
N GLY A 70 6.10 12.74 -1.89
CA GLY A 70 5.75 11.65 -1.00
C GLY A 70 6.55 10.40 -1.36
N VAL A 71 6.60 9.44 -0.46
CA VAL A 71 7.20 8.14 -0.74
C VAL A 71 6.21 7.02 -0.44
N GLU A 72 6.26 6.00 -1.24
CA GLU A 72 5.68 4.70 -0.91
C GLU A 72 6.82 3.76 -0.55
N LEU A 73 6.62 2.91 0.46
CA LEU A 73 7.60 1.94 0.92
C LEU A 73 6.96 0.74 1.60
N ASP A 74 7.69 -0.37 1.63
CA ASP A 74 7.21 -1.69 2.04
C ASP A 74 7.84 -2.13 3.36
N VAL A 75 7.05 -2.62 4.33
CA VAL A 75 7.59 -3.10 5.60
C VAL A 75 7.41 -4.59 5.81
N HIS A 76 8.47 -5.21 6.29
CA HIS A 76 8.52 -6.58 6.79
C HIS A 76 8.99 -6.64 8.25
N ILE A 77 8.76 -7.78 8.89
CA ILE A 77 9.29 -8.09 10.23
C ILE A 77 10.33 -9.20 10.12
N THR A 78 11.50 -8.99 10.70
CA THR A 78 12.59 -9.97 10.74
C THR A 78 12.35 -11.06 11.78
N ALA A 79 13.17 -12.12 11.78
CA ALA A 79 13.12 -13.19 12.77
C ALA A 79 13.29 -12.68 14.22
N ASP A 80 14.11 -11.65 14.42
CA ASP A 80 14.41 -10.98 15.69
C ASP A 80 13.56 -9.72 15.94
N ASP A 81 12.39 -9.64 15.29
CA ASP A 81 11.40 -8.60 15.55
C ASP A 81 11.76 -7.17 15.12
N GLN A 82 12.72 -7.00 14.22
CA GLN A 82 13.01 -5.68 13.66
C GLN A 82 12.09 -5.36 12.48
N ILE A 83 11.77 -4.09 12.29
CA ILE A 83 10.98 -3.64 11.14
C ILE A 83 11.95 -3.10 10.09
N VAL A 84 11.99 -3.78 8.95
CA VAL A 84 12.86 -3.46 7.82
C VAL A 84 12.04 -3.06 6.61
N VAL A 85 12.68 -2.31 5.69
CA VAL A 85 12.04 -1.83 4.47
C VAL A 85 12.58 -2.62 3.28
N PHE A 86 11.68 -3.38 2.64
CA PHE A 86 12.00 -4.27 1.53
C PHE A 86 10.71 -4.71 0.84
N HIS A 87 10.72 -4.95 -0.48
CA HIS A 87 9.48 -5.25 -1.21
C HIS A 87 9.11 -6.74 -1.23
N ASP A 88 10.03 -7.60 -1.66
CA ASP A 88 9.72 -9.01 -1.92
C ASP A 88 9.66 -9.83 -0.63
N ASP A 89 8.89 -10.91 -0.65
CA ASP A 89 8.93 -11.90 0.43
C ASP A 89 10.27 -12.67 0.47
N ASP A 90 10.91 -12.83 -0.70
CA ASP A 90 12.19 -13.53 -0.88
C ASP A 90 13.30 -12.54 -1.20
N LEU A 91 14.50 -12.79 -0.69
CA LEU A 91 15.67 -11.92 -0.82
C LEU A 91 16.37 -12.01 -2.18
N GLU A 92 16.13 -13.06 -2.97
CA GLU A 92 16.95 -13.47 -4.10
C GLU A 92 17.09 -12.40 -5.20
N ARG A 93 15.99 -11.78 -5.60
CA ARG A 93 15.99 -10.77 -6.68
C ARG A 93 16.92 -9.59 -6.40
N MET A 94 16.88 -9.10 -5.16
CA MET A 94 17.62 -7.87 -4.79
C MET A 94 18.97 -8.13 -4.18
N THR A 95 19.22 -9.34 -3.63
CA THR A 95 20.47 -9.61 -2.92
C THR A 95 21.25 -10.80 -3.45
N GLY A 96 20.66 -11.62 -4.32
CA GLY A 96 21.26 -12.88 -4.80
C GLY A 96 21.25 -14.01 -3.78
N VAL A 97 20.65 -13.81 -2.61
CA VAL A 97 20.55 -14.82 -1.54
C VAL A 97 19.13 -15.33 -1.45
N SER A 98 18.93 -16.64 -1.55
CA SER A 98 17.61 -17.25 -1.41
C SER A 98 17.17 -17.31 0.05
N GLY A 99 15.89 -17.09 0.29
CA GLY A 99 15.24 -17.20 1.60
C GLY A 99 14.28 -16.07 1.88
N ARG A 100 13.33 -16.31 2.78
CA ARG A 100 12.30 -15.32 3.12
C ARG A 100 12.87 -14.32 4.12
N ILE A 101 12.59 -13.05 3.93
CA ILE A 101 13.07 -11.98 4.79
C ILE A 101 12.69 -12.20 6.29
N GLU A 102 11.54 -12.79 6.56
CA GLU A 102 11.05 -13.07 7.92
C GLU A 102 11.81 -14.20 8.66
N ASP A 103 12.67 -14.95 7.95
CA ASP A 103 13.50 -16.04 8.52
C ASP A 103 14.89 -15.56 8.93
N PHE A 104 15.28 -14.33 8.60
CA PHE A 104 16.59 -13.75 8.89
C PHE A 104 16.52 -12.76 10.03
N THR A 105 17.60 -12.68 10.84
CA THR A 105 17.80 -11.60 11.81
C THR A 105 18.30 -10.34 11.11
N LEU A 106 18.15 -9.19 11.77
CA LEU A 106 18.70 -7.94 11.24
C LEU A 106 20.21 -8.03 10.97
N GLU A 107 20.98 -8.68 11.87
CA GLU A 107 22.42 -8.88 11.71
C GLU A 107 22.74 -9.61 10.40
N GLN A 108 22.01 -10.69 10.10
CA GLN A 108 22.18 -11.45 8.86
C GLN A 108 21.79 -10.61 7.62
N LEU A 109 20.70 -9.83 7.69
CA LEU A 109 20.27 -8.96 6.59
C LEU A 109 21.29 -7.83 6.32
N ARG A 110 22.02 -7.36 7.33
CA ARG A 110 23.04 -6.33 7.18
C ARG A 110 24.29 -6.78 6.41
N GLU A 111 24.50 -8.08 6.28
CA GLU A 111 25.57 -8.62 5.42
C GLU A 111 25.22 -8.55 3.93
N LEU A 112 23.92 -8.43 3.60
CA LEU A 112 23.44 -8.41 2.24
C LEU A 112 23.54 -7.01 1.62
N ARG A 113 23.59 -6.95 0.28
CA ARG A 113 23.66 -5.71 -0.48
C ARG A 113 22.55 -5.67 -1.52
N LEU A 114 21.88 -4.52 -1.61
CA LEU A 114 20.80 -4.30 -2.58
C LEU A 114 21.37 -4.10 -3.99
N ALA A 115 20.94 -4.93 -4.93
CA ALA A 115 21.29 -4.88 -6.35
C ALA A 115 22.80 -4.76 -6.63
N GLY A 116 23.63 -5.35 -5.80
CA GLY A 116 25.11 -5.34 -5.93
C GLY A 116 25.76 -3.98 -5.62
N THR A 117 25.03 -3.04 -5.02
CA THR A 117 25.55 -1.72 -4.59
C THR A 117 26.14 -1.77 -3.18
N GLY A 118 26.50 -0.61 -2.61
CA GLY A 118 26.84 -0.47 -1.20
C GLY A 118 25.66 -0.38 -0.24
N GLU A 119 24.43 -0.26 -0.77
CA GLU A 119 23.20 -0.10 0.02
C GLU A 119 22.81 -1.42 0.72
N GLN A 120 22.34 -1.31 1.94
CA GLN A 120 21.83 -2.44 2.74
C GLN A 120 20.30 -2.37 2.83
N ILE A 121 19.65 -3.44 3.30
CA ILE A 121 18.23 -3.41 3.67
C ILE A 121 18.10 -2.50 4.91
N PRO A 122 17.38 -1.37 4.82
CA PRO A 122 17.32 -0.42 5.93
C PRO A 122 16.25 -0.80 6.96
N LEU A 123 16.46 -0.37 8.20
CA LEU A 123 15.42 -0.32 9.21
C LEU A 123 14.39 0.77 8.84
N LEU A 124 13.13 0.58 9.25
CA LEU A 124 12.12 1.63 9.10
C LEU A 124 12.54 2.92 9.82
N THR A 125 13.16 2.83 10.99
CA THR A 125 13.66 4.00 11.74
C THR A 125 14.68 4.81 10.94
N GLU A 126 15.61 4.15 10.25
CA GLU A 126 16.60 4.83 9.41
C GLU A 126 15.96 5.54 8.21
N VAL A 127 14.94 4.91 7.61
CA VAL A 127 14.17 5.52 6.52
C VAL A 127 13.42 6.76 7.00
N LEU A 128 12.74 6.67 8.14
CA LEU A 128 12.03 7.80 8.76
C LEU A 128 12.97 8.96 9.09
N ASP A 129 14.18 8.66 9.57
CA ASP A 129 15.23 9.65 9.83
C ASP A 129 15.72 10.36 8.56
N VAL A 130 15.72 9.68 7.43
CA VAL A 130 16.07 10.27 6.13
C VAL A 130 14.96 11.16 5.61
N ILE A 131 13.68 10.72 5.70
CA ILE A 131 12.53 11.47 5.17
C ILE A 131 12.20 12.68 6.04
N ARG A 132 12.22 12.56 7.38
CA ARG A 132 12.02 13.64 8.37
C ARG A 132 10.79 14.52 8.11
N GLY A 133 9.72 13.96 7.58
CA GLY A 133 8.51 14.72 7.26
C GLY A 133 8.60 15.61 6.00
N ALA A 134 9.64 15.46 5.17
CA ALA A 134 9.77 16.22 3.92
C ALA A 134 8.63 15.97 2.93
N GLY A 135 7.96 14.81 3.04
CA GLY A 135 6.77 14.45 2.29
C GLY A 135 5.95 13.39 3.02
N PRO A 136 4.68 13.20 2.65
CA PRO A 136 3.84 12.16 3.24
C PRO A 136 4.30 10.76 2.83
N ILE A 137 3.99 9.76 3.66
CA ILE A 137 4.36 8.36 3.45
C ILE A 137 3.11 7.52 3.22
N ILE A 138 3.11 6.70 2.17
CA ILE A 138 2.26 5.52 2.03
C ILE A 138 3.08 4.31 2.46
N LEU A 139 2.65 3.63 3.51
CA LEU A 139 3.36 2.51 4.10
C LEU A 139 2.62 1.21 3.79
N GLU A 140 3.19 0.38 2.89
CA GLU A 140 2.65 -0.94 2.61
C GLU A 140 3.08 -1.95 3.66
N PHE A 141 2.10 -2.61 4.28
CA PHE A 141 2.33 -3.74 5.16
C PHE A 141 2.27 -5.04 4.36
N LYS A 142 3.40 -5.72 4.26
CA LYS A 142 3.48 -7.01 3.57
C LYS A 142 2.76 -8.12 4.34
N THR A 143 2.21 -9.06 3.60
CA THR A 143 1.52 -10.21 4.19
C THR A 143 2.51 -11.16 4.82
N CYS A 144 2.37 -11.42 6.12
CA CYS A 144 3.24 -12.36 6.84
C CYS A 144 2.43 -13.15 7.89
N GLN A 145 3.03 -14.21 8.46
CA GLN A 145 2.38 -14.97 9.52
C GLN A 145 2.28 -14.15 10.82
N ARG A 146 3.27 -13.30 11.07
CA ARG A 146 3.40 -12.48 12.29
C ARG A 146 2.74 -11.10 12.17
N ARG A 147 1.63 -10.99 11.38
CA ARG A 147 0.92 -9.74 11.09
C ARG A 147 0.66 -8.85 12.30
N LYS A 148 0.26 -9.44 13.43
CA LYS A 148 -0.01 -8.67 14.65
C LYS A 148 1.26 -7.99 15.15
N ALA A 149 2.36 -8.72 15.25
CA ALA A 149 3.65 -8.18 15.68
C ALA A 149 4.16 -7.11 14.71
N LEU A 150 4.04 -7.34 13.38
CA LEU A 150 4.37 -6.35 12.36
C LEU A 150 3.59 -5.05 12.59
N CYS A 151 2.27 -5.12 12.77
CA CYS A 151 1.44 -3.92 13.01
C CYS A 151 1.82 -3.22 14.31
N GLU A 152 1.91 -3.95 15.43
CA GLU A 152 2.21 -3.37 16.75
C GLU A 152 3.57 -2.68 16.80
N LYS A 153 4.61 -3.34 16.25
CA LYS A 153 5.97 -2.79 16.26
C LYS A 153 6.13 -1.61 15.31
N THR A 154 5.53 -1.68 14.13
CA THR A 154 5.52 -0.54 13.21
C THR A 154 4.80 0.66 13.82
N CYS A 155 3.63 0.48 14.44
CA CYS A 155 2.93 1.58 15.12
C CYS A 155 3.75 2.17 16.27
N ALA A 156 4.49 1.35 17.02
CA ALA A 156 5.37 1.84 18.08
C ALA A 156 6.48 2.75 17.53
N ILE A 157 7.04 2.43 16.36
CA ILE A 157 8.03 3.27 15.67
C ILE A 157 7.39 4.56 15.15
N LEU A 158 6.19 4.48 14.54
CA LEU A 158 5.52 5.64 13.95
C LEU A 158 5.01 6.65 14.96
N LYS A 159 4.84 6.27 16.23
CA LYS A 159 4.28 7.13 17.29
C LYS A 159 5.04 8.45 17.46
N ASP A 160 6.36 8.41 17.29
CA ASP A 160 7.23 9.56 17.48
C ASP A 160 7.64 10.23 16.16
N TYR A 161 7.09 9.75 15.02
CA TYR A 161 7.37 10.32 13.71
C TYR A 161 6.47 11.54 13.44
N PRO A 162 7.04 12.71 13.14
CA PRO A 162 6.26 13.95 13.00
C PRO A 162 5.57 14.13 11.64
N GLY A 163 5.85 13.25 10.65
CA GLY A 163 5.31 13.36 9.30
C GLY A 163 3.97 12.64 9.13
N ASP A 164 3.27 12.96 8.04
CA ASP A 164 2.01 12.33 7.67
C ASP A 164 2.24 10.91 7.11
N VAL A 165 1.57 9.91 7.68
CA VAL A 165 1.64 8.52 7.26
C VAL A 165 0.23 7.96 7.07
N CYS A 166 -0.01 7.34 5.92
CA CYS A 166 -1.13 6.44 5.75
C CYS A 166 -0.63 5.01 5.49
N ILE A 167 -1.48 4.02 5.68
CA ILE A 167 -1.10 2.62 5.54
C ILE A 167 -1.87 1.95 4.41
N GLU A 168 -1.24 0.99 3.75
CA GLU A 168 -1.93 0.15 2.80
C GLU A 168 -1.47 -1.31 2.89
N SER A 169 -2.28 -2.21 2.37
CA SER A 169 -1.93 -3.63 2.26
C SER A 169 -2.85 -4.34 1.28
N PHE A 170 -2.33 -5.37 0.64
CA PHE A 170 -3.16 -6.39 -0.03
C PHE A 170 -3.95 -7.23 0.97
N ASP A 171 -3.43 -7.44 2.19
CA ASP A 171 -4.09 -8.27 3.21
C ASP A 171 -5.17 -7.49 3.98
N PRO A 172 -6.46 -7.73 3.74
CA PRO A 172 -7.55 -7.03 4.42
C PRO A 172 -7.58 -7.28 5.95
N ARG A 173 -6.85 -8.30 6.45
CA ARG A 173 -6.74 -8.60 7.88
C ARG A 173 -5.83 -7.59 8.58
N ILE A 174 -4.81 -7.07 7.89
CA ILE A 174 -3.97 -5.96 8.35
C ILE A 174 -4.82 -4.70 8.46
N LEU A 175 -5.57 -4.34 7.42
CA LEU A 175 -6.48 -3.18 7.45
C LEU A 175 -7.55 -3.30 8.54
N ARG A 176 -8.05 -4.51 8.80
CA ARG A 176 -8.97 -4.77 9.91
C ARG A 176 -8.30 -4.55 11.26
N TRP A 177 -7.02 -4.92 11.41
CA TRP A 177 -6.27 -4.67 12.62
C TRP A 177 -6.16 -3.17 12.90
N PHE A 178 -5.73 -2.38 11.92
CA PHE A 178 -5.64 -0.91 12.01
C PHE A 178 -7.00 -0.27 12.30
N ARG A 179 -8.06 -0.71 11.64
CA ARG A 179 -9.40 -0.22 11.92
C ARG A 179 -9.80 -0.36 13.39
N LYS A 180 -9.32 -1.41 14.06
CA LYS A 180 -9.70 -1.74 15.45
C LYS A 180 -8.79 -1.09 16.48
N HIS A 181 -7.50 -1.01 16.20
CA HIS A 181 -6.49 -0.68 17.20
C HIS A 181 -5.88 0.70 16.98
N GLU A 182 -5.76 1.13 15.73
CA GLU A 182 -5.16 2.39 15.32
C GLU A 182 -6.04 3.10 14.27
N PRO A 183 -7.30 3.47 14.62
CA PRO A 183 -8.27 4.03 13.68
C PRO A 183 -7.87 5.40 13.12
N GLY A 184 -6.91 6.10 13.73
CA GLY A 184 -6.41 7.40 13.31
C GLY A 184 -5.65 7.37 11.98
N TYR A 185 -5.05 6.21 11.60
CA TYR A 185 -4.40 6.10 10.30
C TYR A 185 -5.42 5.92 9.17
N LEU A 186 -5.24 6.68 8.08
CA LEU A 186 -5.92 6.35 6.82
C LEU A 186 -5.46 4.99 6.33
N ARG A 187 -6.40 4.17 5.86
CA ARG A 187 -6.16 2.81 5.39
C ARG A 187 -6.51 2.69 3.92
N GLY A 188 -5.63 2.09 3.15
CA GLY A 188 -5.78 1.79 1.74
C GLY A 188 -5.90 0.29 1.47
N GLN A 189 -6.86 -0.11 0.66
CA GLN A 189 -6.87 -1.44 0.08
C GLN A 189 -6.04 -1.42 -1.19
N LEU A 190 -4.89 -2.12 -1.18
CA LEU A 190 -4.16 -2.44 -2.39
C LEU A 190 -4.92 -3.51 -3.17
N ALA A 191 -5.10 -3.29 -4.45
CA ALA A 191 -5.78 -4.23 -5.32
C ALA A 191 -5.26 -4.15 -6.77
N CYS A 192 -5.35 -5.28 -7.45
CA CYS A 192 -5.06 -5.42 -8.88
C CYS A 192 -6.12 -6.31 -9.53
N PRO A 193 -6.14 -6.44 -10.86
CA PRO A 193 -7.02 -7.39 -11.54
C PRO A 193 -6.86 -8.82 -10.98
N PRO A 194 -7.95 -9.60 -10.86
CA PRO A 194 -7.89 -10.93 -10.22
C PRO A 194 -6.86 -11.92 -10.80
N TRP A 195 -6.53 -11.77 -12.07
CA TRP A 195 -5.54 -12.63 -12.75
C TRP A 195 -4.09 -12.24 -12.49
N GLU A 196 -3.85 -11.13 -11.79
CA GLU A 196 -2.52 -10.65 -11.43
C GLU A 196 -2.12 -10.97 -9.98
N TYR A 197 -3.04 -11.53 -9.19
CA TYR A 197 -2.68 -12.10 -7.90
C TYR A 197 -1.88 -13.39 -8.12
N GLY A 198 -0.68 -13.46 -7.56
CA GLY A 198 0.21 -14.63 -7.68
C GLY A 198 -0.37 -15.93 -7.11
N GLU A 199 0.40 -16.99 -7.16
CA GLU A 199 -0.01 -18.33 -6.71
C GLU A 199 -0.43 -18.41 -5.22
N GLY A 200 -0.08 -17.42 -4.40
CA GLY A 200 -0.47 -17.32 -3.00
C GLY A 200 -1.96 -17.06 -2.75
N ALA A 201 -2.73 -16.63 -3.77
CA ALA A 201 -4.16 -16.38 -3.66
C ALA A 201 -4.98 -17.37 -4.50
N SER A 202 -5.91 -18.09 -3.86
CA SER A 202 -6.88 -18.92 -4.63
C SER A 202 -7.72 -18.03 -5.56
N ARG A 203 -8.16 -18.56 -6.70
CA ARG A 203 -8.98 -17.81 -7.68
C ARG A 203 -10.20 -17.10 -7.07
N PRO A 204 -11.00 -17.73 -6.18
CA PRO A 204 -12.10 -17.03 -5.51
C PRO A 204 -11.62 -15.88 -4.63
N LEU A 205 -10.52 -16.06 -3.89
CA LEU A 205 -9.94 -15.01 -3.06
C LEU A 205 -9.43 -13.84 -3.92
N ALA A 206 -8.68 -14.12 -4.98
CA ALA A 206 -8.20 -13.13 -5.94
C ALA A 206 -9.37 -12.32 -6.55
N PHE A 207 -10.48 -13.00 -6.88
CA PHE A 207 -11.70 -12.33 -7.37
C PHE A 207 -12.28 -11.39 -6.31
N LEU A 208 -12.41 -11.83 -5.06
CA LEU A 208 -12.93 -10.99 -3.97
C LEU A 208 -12.04 -9.77 -3.70
N MET A 209 -10.74 -9.96 -3.68
CA MET A 209 -9.75 -8.90 -3.43
C MET A 209 -9.69 -7.92 -4.60
N GLY A 210 -9.56 -8.38 -5.84
CA GLY A 210 -9.45 -7.54 -7.03
C GLY A 210 -10.74 -6.74 -7.33
N ASN A 211 -11.88 -7.18 -6.80
CA ASN A 211 -13.15 -6.46 -6.84
C ASN A 211 -13.44 -5.66 -5.55
N CYS A 212 -12.50 -5.58 -4.62
CA CYS A 212 -12.65 -4.90 -3.32
C CYS A 212 -13.88 -5.37 -2.49
N LEU A 213 -14.36 -6.60 -2.72
CA LEU A 213 -15.50 -7.18 -2.00
C LEU A 213 -15.18 -7.53 -0.54
N VAL A 214 -13.91 -7.39 -0.13
CA VAL A 214 -13.41 -7.57 1.23
C VAL A 214 -13.30 -6.27 2.03
N ASN A 215 -13.65 -5.11 1.44
CA ASN A 215 -13.52 -3.80 2.07
C ASN A 215 -14.30 -3.67 3.40
N PHE A 216 -15.37 -4.46 3.57
CA PHE A 216 -16.12 -4.48 4.84
C PHE A 216 -15.27 -4.85 6.05
N LEU A 217 -14.15 -5.55 5.87
CA LEU A 217 -13.21 -5.90 6.93
C LEU A 217 -12.43 -4.69 7.43
N GLY A 218 -11.70 -4.04 6.53
CA GLY A 218 -10.80 -2.92 6.83
C GLY A 218 -11.46 -1.55 6.77
N ARG A 219 -12.57 -1.40 6.01
CA ARG A 219 -13.18 -0.10 5.70
C ARG A 219 -12.14 0.91 5.25
N PRO A 220 -11.42 0.64 4.14
CA PRO A 220 -10.37 1.51 3.65
C PRO A 220 -10.95 2.87 3.24
N GLN A 221 -10.23 3.95 3.51
CA GLN A 221 -10.59 5.30 3.09
C GLN A 221 -10.02 5.67 1.72
N PHE A 222 -9.07 4.87 1.22
CA PHE A 222 -8.62 4.93 -0.17
C PHE A 222 -8.48 3.53 -0.77
N ILE A 223 -8.50 3.47 -2.09
CA ILE A 223 -8.21 2.25 -2.85
C ILE A 223 -7.01 2.56 -3.73
N ALA A 224 -5.92 1.83 -3.51
CA ALA A 224 -4.76 1.84 -4.38
C ALA A 224 -4.93 0.70 -5.41
N TYR A 225 -5.37 1.07 -6.62
CA TYR A 225 -5.64 0.10 -7.67
C TYR A 225 -4.59 0.19 -8.77
N LYS A 226 -4.12 -0.99 -9.23
CA LYS A 226 -3.18 -1.07 -10.34
C LYS A 226 -3.75 -0.38 -11.58
N ILE A 227 -2.90 0.37 -12.28
CA ILE A 227 -3.28 1.06 -13.53
C ILE A 227 -3.86 0.07 -14.54
N GLY A 228 -4.95 0.49 -15.19
CA GLY A 228 -5.69 -0.33 -16.15
C GLY A 228 -7.19 -0.29 -15.91
N HIS A 229 -7.87 -1.34 -16.32
CA HIS A 229 -9.32 -1.43 -16.19
C HIS A 229 -9.75 -1.71 -14.75
N LYS A 230 -10.47 -0.76 -14.13
CA LYS A 230 -11.07 -0.92 -12.81
C LYS A 230 -12.46 -1.57 -12.90
N PRO A 231 -12.74 -2.64 -12.10
CA PRO A 231 -14.08 -3.22 -11.99
C PRO A 231 -15.13 -2.20 -11.55
N LEU A 232 -16.40 -2.45 -11.90
CA LEU A 232 -17.52 -1.59 -11.48
C LEU A 232 -17.62 -1.47 -9.95
N THR A 233 -17.30 -2.52 -9.22
CA THR A 233 -17.31 -2.54 -7.74
C THR A 233 -16.28 -1.58 -7.14
N VAL A 234 -15.07 -1.50 -7.73
CA VAL A 234 -14.03 -0.55 -7.35
C VAL A 234 -14.47 0.87 -7.63
N ARG A 235 -14.97 1.14 -8.85
CA ARG A 235 -15.51 2.46 -9.23
C ARG A 235 -16.70 2.88 -8.36
N ALA A 236 -17.55 1.95 -7.95
CA ALA A 236 -18.64 2.21 -7.03
C ALA A 236 -18.12 2.58 -5.63
N ALA A 237 -17.11 1.90 -5.11
CA ALA A 237 -16.48 2.24 -3.83
C ALA A 237 -15.80 3.62 -3.87
N GLU A 238 -15.15 3.97 -4.98
CA GLU A 238 -14.61 5.31 -5.24
C GLU A 238 -15.74 6.38 -5.26
N ALA A 239 -16.85 6.10 -5.93
CA ALA A 239 -18.03 6.98 -5.95
C ALA A 239 -18.69 7.12 -4.56
N MET A 240 -18.53 6.14 -3.68
CA MET A 240 -18.97 6.20 -2.28
C MET A 240 -18.01 7.00 -1.38
N GLY A 241 -16.91 7.55 -1.92
CA GLY A 241 -16.01 8.46 -1.24
C GLY A 241 -14.62 7.89 -0.88
N ALA A 242 -14.24 6.71 -1.35
CA ALA A 242 -12.85 6.27 -1.27
C ALA A 242 -11.96 7.16 -2.15
N MET A 243 -10.81 7.61 -1.63
CA MET A 243 -9.82 8.33 -2.41
C MET A 243 -9.19 7.37 -3.44
N LYS A 244 -8.99 7.88 -4.65
CA LYS A 244 -8.44 7.11 -5.77
C LYS A 244 -6.92 7.23 -5.78
N VAL A 245 -6.24 6.12 -5.55
CA VAL A 245 -4.79 6.03 -5.69
C VAL A 245 -4.47 5.04 -6.81
N CYS A 246 -3.55 5.38 -7.68
CA CYS A 246 -3.10 4.44 -8.72
C CYS A 246 -1.64 4.04 -8.53
N TRP A 247 -1.31 2.80 -8.89
CA TRP A 247 0.03 2.24 -8.89
C TRP A 247 0.21 1.24 -10.06
N THR A 248 1.37 1.04 -10.64
CA THR A 248 2.46 2.00 -10.58
C THR A 248 2.40 2.82 -11.84
N SER A 249 2.39 4.14 -11.70
CA SER A 249 2.32 5.05 -12.82
C SER A 249 3.68 5.25 -13.46
N THR A 250 3.72 5.15 -14.77
CA THR A 250 4.88 5.49 -15.60
C THR A 250 4.59 6.65 -16.56
N SER A 251 3.48 7.38 -16.33
CA SER A 251 3.00 8.45 -17.21
C SER A 251 2.39 9.61 -16.43
N HIS A 252 2.66 10.84 -16.88
CA HIS A 252 2.04 12.07 -16.36
C HIS A 252 0.49 12.11 -16.51
N HIS A 253 -0.06 11.31 -17.44
CA HIS A 253 -1.50 11.30 -17.71
C HIS A 253 -2.32 10.65 -16.59
N ASP A 254 -1.73 9.76 -15.79
CA ASP A 254 -2.46 9.00 -14.77
C ASP A 254 -2.99 9.87 -13.62
N LYS A 255 -2.41 11.06 -13.44
CA LYS A 255 -2.87 12.04 -12.43
C LYS A 255 -4.28 12.54 -12.66
N LYS A 256 -4.71 12.66 -13.90
CA LYS A 256 -5.99 13.25 -14.27
C LYS A 256 -7.19 12.54 -13.64
N ASP A 257 -7.11 11.22 -13.50
CA ASP A 257 -8.22 10.39 -13.03
C ASP A 257 -8.05 9.89 -11.59
N ASN A 258 -6.94 10.29 -10.92
CA ASN A 258 -6.60 9.81 -9.58
C ASN A 258 -6.30 10.97 -8.62
N ASP A 259 -6.67 10.75 -7.36
CA ASP A 259 -6.47 11.72 -6.28
C ASP A 259 -5.03 11.73 -5.78
N ALA A 260 -4.33 10.58 -5.87
CA ALA A 260 -2.89 10.44 -5.61
C ALA A 260 -2.28 9.41 -6.58
N VAL A 261 -0.97 9.52 -6.82
CA VAL A 261 -0.26 8.71 -7.81
C VAL A 261 1.02 8.14 -7.20
N ILE A 262 1.12 6.82 -7.14
CA ILE A 262 2.37 6.10 -6.86
C ILE A 262 3.07 5.90 -8.21
N PHE A 263 4.25 6.51 -8.39
CA PHE A 263 4.94 6.60 -9.68
C PHE A 263 6.34 6.02 -9.65
N GLU A 264 6.82 5.58 -10.83
CA GLU A 264 8.21 5.19 -11.06
C GLU A 264 8.66 5.51 -12.48
N HIS A 265 9.98 5.54 -12.72
CA HIS A 265 10.63 5.70 -14.02
C HIS A 265 10.39 7.05 -14.73
N TYR A 266 9.73 8.02 -14.09
CA TYR A 266 9.64 9.41 -14.56
C TYR A 266 9.67 10.37 -13.36
N ARG A 267 9.75 11.67 -13.63
CA ARG A 267 9.78 12.70 -12.59
C ARG A 267 8.62 13.67 -12.81
N PRO A 268 7.51 13.52 -12.06
CA PRO A 268 6.40 14.46 -12.16
C PRO A 268 6.78 15.83 -11.62
N GLU A 269 6.25 16.90 -12.23
CA GLU A 269 6.38 18.26 -11.71
C GLU A 269 5.53 18.42 -10.45
N LEU A 270 6.10 19.04 -9.41
CA LEU A 270 5.38 19.47 -8.23
C LEU A 270 4.91 20.91 -8.47
N TYR A 271 3.61 21.09 -8.62
CA TYR A 271 3.02 22.43 -8.54
C TYR A 271 2.88 22.77 -7.05
N LEU A 272 3.75 23.65 -6.57
CA LEU A 272 3.74 24.20 -5.23
C LEU A 272 2.61 25.24 -5.05
#